data_675bf4a11c06e9c7bfbf5354426cf558
#
_entry.id   675bf4a11c06e9c7bfbf5354426cf558
#
_cell.length_a   1.000
_cell.length_b   1.000
_cell.length_c   1.000
_cell.angle_alpha   90.00
_cell.angle_beta   90.00
_cell.angle_gamma   90.00
#
_symmetry.space_group_name_H-M   'P 1'
#
loop_
_entity.id
_entity.type
_entity.pdbx_description
1 polymer ?
#
loop_
_entity_poly.entity_id
_entity_poly.type
_entity_poly.pdbx_seq_one_letter_code
_entity_poly.pdbx_strand_id
1 'polypeptide(L)'
;KEQPKNIQVGKLKQQISAMKDAGVGTKLPTFTSYDTKGKLISSTELTSSPVAVIYTWATFNYDSQDIQRELKKRQRSSQGKLKLMGFCLDASKSSCQENMKRDSINWAVVCNGEMLEDKTLKKLGLTSMPDNIILQNGKITARGLNKQDLYNKLDQLLK
;
A
#
# COMPACT_ATOMS: atom_id res chain seq x y z
N LYS A 1 26.32 12.84 20.45
CA LYS A 1 25.80 11.86 21.39
C LYS A 1 24.33 12.07 21.68
N GLU A 2 23.83 13.29 21.52
CA GLU A 2 22.40 13.55 21.53
C GLU A 2 21.77 13.32 20.15
N GLN A 3 22.58 13.26 19.10
CA GLN A 3 22.11 13.11 17.73
C GLN A 3 21.24 11.85 17.54
N PRO A 4 21.57 10.66 18.08
CA PRO A 4 20.68 9.50 17.92
C PRO A 4 19.29 9.72 18.52
N LYS A 5 19.21 10.37 19.68
CA LYS A 5 17.92 10.71 20.30
C LYS A 5 17.14 11.70 19.44
N ASN A 6 17.83 12.72 18.90
CA ASN A 6 17.20 13.73 18.05
C ASN A 6 16.66 13.11 16.75
N ILE A 7 17.41 12.18 16.17
CA ILE A 7 16.96 11.47 14.96
C ILE A 7 15.72 10.63 15.27
N GLN A 8 15.71 9.90 16.40
CA GLN A 8 14.55 9.09 16.79
C GLN A 8 13.31 9.93 17.06
N VAL A 9 13.49 11.08 17.73
CA VAL A 9 12.38 12.01 17.99
C VAL A 9 11.84 12.58 16.69
N GLY A 10 12.71 12.93 15.73
CA GLY A 10 12.29 13.41 14.43
C GLY A 10 11.49 12.39 13.64
N LYS A 11 11.94 11.12 13.64
CA LYS A 11 11.23 10.03 12.99
C LYS A 11 9.86 9.78 13.63
N LEU A 12 9.79 9.81 14.95
CA LEU A 12 8.53 9.63 15.67
C LEU A 12 7.55 10.75 15.34
N LYS A 13 7.99 12.00 15.27
CA LYS A 13 7.16 13.14 14.90
C LYS A 13 6.62 12.99 13.47
N GLN A 14 7.45 12.54 12.53
CA GLN A 14 7.03 12.30 11.17
C GLN A 14 5.97 11.20 11.11
N GLN A 15 6.13 10.11 11.85
CA GLN A 15 5.17 9.02 11.90
C GLN A 15 3.84 9.47 12.49
N ILE A 16 3.88 10.24 13.57
CA ILE A 16 2.66 10.78 14.20
C ILE A 16 1.92 11.71 13.22
N SER A 17 2.66 12.58 12.54
CA SER A 17 2.07 13.49 11.55
C SER A 17 1.42 12.71 10.41
N ALA A 18 2.11 11.71 9.85
CA ALA A 18 1.58 10.88 8.77
C ALA A 18 0.33 10.11 9.21
N MET A 19 0.31 9.56 10.41
CA MET A 19 -0.86 8.85 10.94
C MET A 19 -2.04 9.78 11.17
N LYS A 20 -1.80 11.03 11.55
CA LYS A 20 -2.83 12.04 11.70
C LYS A 20 -3.41 12.43 10.36
N ASP A 21 -2.55 12.66 9.35
CA ASP A 21 -2.96 13.12 8.02
C ASP A 21 -3.55 11.97 7.18
N ALA A 22 -3.19 10.73 7.46
CA ALA A 22 -3.65 9.53 6.78
C ALA A 22 -4.36 8.57 7.73
N GLY A 23 -5.08 9.08 8.70
CA GLY A 23 -5.85 8.29 9.67
C GLY A 23 -7.21 7.87 9.12
N VAL A 24 -7.83 6.92 9.82
CA VAL A 24 -9.18 6.46 9.49
C VAL A 24 -10.16 7.64 9.56
N GLY A 25 -11.00 7.78 8.55
CA GLY A 25 -11.97 8.85 8.42
C GLY A 25 -11.49 10.03 7.59
N THR A 26 -10.20 10.10 7.24
CA THR A 26 -9.65 11.19 6.44
C THR A 26 -9.62 10.82 4.96
N LYS A 27 -9.57 11.84 4.10
CA LYS A 27 -9.30 11.63 2.68
C LYS A 27 -7.86 11.17 2.51
N LEU A 28 -7.63 10.31 1.52
CA LEU A 28 -6.27 9.87 1.19
C LEU A 28 -5.43 11.09 0.80
N PRO A 29 -4.26 11.31 1.44
CA PRO A 29 -3.34 12.36 1.01
C PRO A 29 -2.95 12.17 -0.45
N THR A 30 -2.83 13.28 -1.18
CA THR A 30 -2.44 13.22 -2.59
C THR A 30 -0.96 12.85 -2.71
N PHE A 31 -0.67 11.98 -3.68
CA PHE A 31 0.71 11.62 -4.00
C PHE A 31 0.83 11.22 -5.46
N THR A 32 2.07 11.26 -5.95
CA THR A 32 2.44 10.68 -7.24
C THR A 32 3.64 9.76 -7.01
N SER A 33 3.75 8.73 -7.82
CA SER A 33 4.86 7.80 -7.79
C SER A 33 5.05 7.20 -9.17
N TYR A 34 6.10 6.41 -9.37
CA TYR A 34 6.33 5.70 -10.61
C TYR A 34 6.20 4.20 -10.36
N ASP A 35 5.50 3.51 -11.25
CA ASP A 35 5.38 2.06 -11.16
C ASP A 35 6.63 1.36 -11.71
N THR A 36 6.64 0.03 -11.69
CA THR A 36 7.78 -0.77 -12.15
C THR A 36 8.03 -0.64 -13.65
N LYS A 37 7.09 -0.10 -14.40
CA LYS A 37 7.21 0.13 -15.85
C LYS A 37 7.60 1.56 -16.17
N GLY A 38 7.85 2.39 -15.16
CA GLY A 38 8.20 3.80 -15.34
C GLY A 38 7.00 4.70 -15.60
N LYS A 39 5.78 4.20 -15.45
CA LYS A 39 4.57 5.00 -15.63
C LYS A 39 4.30 5.81 -14.38
N LEU A 40 3.97 7.08 -14.55
CA LEU A 40 3.55 7.94 -13.44
C LEU A 40 2.16 7.53 -12.99
N ILE A 41 2.01 7.28 -11.69
CA ILE A 41 0.75 6.92 -11.07
C ILE A 41 0.41 7.96 -10.00
N SER A 42 -0.88 8.13 -9.76
CA SER A 42 -1.39 9.17 -8.87
C SER A 42 -2.43 8.58 -7.92
N SER A 43 -2.50 9.15 -6.73
CA SER A 43 -3.54 8.81 -5.75
C SER A 43 -4.96 8.99 -6.31
N THR A 44 -5.15 9.85 -7.30
CA THR A 44 -6.47 10.07 -7.94
C THR A 44 -7.05 8.79 -8.51
N GLU A 45 -6.22 7.89 -9.03
CA GLU A 45 -6.68 6.61 -9.58
C GLU A 45 -7.33 5.74 -8.52
N LEU A 46 -6.90 5.88 -7.26
CA LEU A 46 -7.46 5.14 -6.13
C LEU A 46 -8.68 5.83 -5.54
N THR A 47 -8.63 7.17 -5.43
CA THR A 47 -9.71 7.91 -4.79
C THR A 47 -10.97 8.00 -5.65
N SER A 48 -10.84 7.78 -6.96
CA SER A 48 -11.98 7.78 -7.87
C SER A 48 -12.73 6.43 -7.89
N SER A 49 -12.24 5.42 -7.21
CA SER A 49 -12.84 4.09 -7.18
C SER A 49 -13.72 3.90 -5.95
N PRO A 50 -14.77 3.06 -6.05
CA PRO A 50 -15.60 2.76 -4.87
C PRO A 50 -14.81 2.16 -3.72
N VAL A 51 -13.90 1.23 -4.00
CA VAL A 51 -13.03 0.59 -3.00
C VAL A 51 -11.61 0.53 -3.55
N ALA A 52 -10.63 0.82 -2.71
CA ALA A 52 -9.23 0.69 -3.08
C ALA A 52 -8.40 0.19 -1.90
N VAL A 53 -7.30 -0.48 -2.19
CA VAL A 53 -6.34 -0.94 -1.19
C VAL A 53 -4.94 -0.54 -1.61
N ILE A 54 -4.21 0.06 -0.67
CA ILE A 54 -2.76 0.26 -0.78
C ILE A 54 -2.13 -0.72 0.19
N TYR A 55 -1.13 -1.48 -0.26
CA TYR A 55 -0.51 -2.50 0.58
C TYR A 55 0.98 -2.57 0.32
N THR A 56 1.72 -3.04 1.33
CA THR A 56 3.16 -3.33 1.23
C THR A 56 3.36 -4.83 1.09
N TRP A 57 4.36 -5.22 0.30
CA TRP A 57 4.67 -6.63 0.08
C TRP A 57 6.14 -6.80 -0.32
N ALA A 58 6.62 -8.04 -0.32
CA ALA A 58 7.96 -8.37 -0.79
C ALA A 58 8.02 -9.82 -1.25
N THR A 59 8.96 -10.11 -2.14
CA THR A 59 9.12 -11.46 -2.68
C THR A 59 9.68 -12.45 -1.65
N PHE A 60 10.28 -11.95 -0.56
CA PHE A 60 10.81 -12.78 0.52
C PHE A 60 9.83 -12.95 1.69
N ASN A 61 8.60 -12.44 1.57
CA ASN A 61 7.60 -12.52 2.64
C ASN A 61 6.36 -13.26 2.12
N TYR A 62 6.17 -14.50 2.59
CA TYR A 62 5.09 -15.36 2.11
C TYR A 62 3.70 -14.80 2.45
N ASP A 63 3.53 -14.27 3.66
CA ASP A 63 2.23 -13.69 4.06
C ASP A 63 1.81 -12.56 3.14
N SER A 64 2.73 -11.68 2.78
CA SER A 64 2.42 -10.56 1.88
C SER A 64 2.08 -11.04 0.47
N GLN A 65 2.71 -12.11 0.01
CA GLN A 65 2.40 -12.71 -1.29
C GLN A 65 1.03 -13.39 -1.27
N ASP A 66 0.70 -14.08 -0.20
CA ASP A 66 -0.63 -14.69 -0.05
C ASP A 66 -1.72 -13.64 -0.04
N ILE A 67 -1.49 -12.54 0.66
CA ILE A 67 -2.41 -11.40 0.67
C ILE A 67 -2.57 -10.86 -0.76
N GLN A 68 -1.48 -10.68 -1.48
CA GLN A 68 -1.53 -10.18 -2.85
C GLN A 68 -2.36 -11.09 -3.77
N ARG A 69 -2.23 -12.40 -3.64
CA ARG A 69 -3.03 -13.36 -4.40
C ARG A 69 -4.51 -13.29 -4.04
N GLU A 70 -4.83 -13.14 -2.76
CA GLU A 70 -6.21 -12.99 -2.29
C GLU A 70 -6.81 -11.65 -2.75
N LEU A 71 -6.02 -10.59 -2.78
CA LEU A 71 -6.45 -9.31 -3.34
C LEU A 71 -6.77 -9.43 -4.83
N LYS A 72 -5.95 -10.20 -5.55
CA LYS A 72 -6.20 -10.45 -6.96
C LYS A 72 -7.52 -11.15 -7.21
N LYS A 73 -7.83 -12.17 -6.41
CA LYS A 73 -9.11 -12.89 -6.53
C LYS A 73 -10.28 -11.91 -6.36
N ARG A 74 -10.21 -11.05 -5.37
CA ARG A 74 -11.25 -10.06 -5.10
C ARG A 74 -11.34 -8.99 -6.17
N GLN A 75 -10.20 -8.56 -6.68
CA GLN A 75 -10.15 -7.59 -7.78
C GLN A 75 -10.84 -8.15 -9.02
N ARG A 76 -10.58 -9.41 -9.35
CA ARG A 76 -11.18 -10.07 -10.52
C ARG A 76 -12.68 -10.21 -10.39
N SER A 77 -13.20 -10.52 -9.21
CA SER A 77 -14.63 -10.69 -8.98
C SER A 77 -15.37 -9.38 -8.70
N SER A 78 -14.65 -8.27 -8.55
CA SER A 78 -15.23 -6.99 -8.15
C SER A 78 -15.92 -6.21 -9.28
N GLN A 79 -15.79 -6.65 -10.51
CA GLN A 79 -16.37 -5.96 -11.67
C GLN A 79 -15.87 -4.50 -11.77
N GLY A 80 -14.60 -4.28 -11.49
CA GLY A 80 -13.96 -2.97 -11.56
C GLY A 80 -14.14 -2.08 -10.34
N LYS A 81 -14.82 -2.54 -9.32
CA LYS A 81 -15.04 -1.74 -8.10
C LYS A 81 -13.78 -1.62 -7.24
N LEU A 82 -12.90 -2.62 -7.25
CA LEU A 82 -11.71 -2.65 -6.42
C LEU A 82 -10.47 -2.25 -7.23
N LYS A 83 -9.79 -1.20 -6.78
CA LYS A 83 -8.49 -0.79 -7.31
C LYS A 83 -7.41 -1.12 -6.29
N LEU A 84 -6.25 -1.51 -6.78
CA LEU A 84 -5.14 -1.94 -5.94
C LEU A 84 -3.87 -1.18 -6.32
N MET A 85 -3.04 -0.90 -5.32
CA MET A 85 -1.70 -0.36 -5.53
C MET A 85 -0.77 -1.02 -4.53
N GLY A 86 0.26 -1.68 -5.02
CA GLY A 86 1.25 -2.35 -4.17
C GLY A 86 2.55 -1.56 -4.09
N PHE A 87 3.17 -1.59 -2.92
CA PHE A 87 4.53 -1.08 -2.72
C PHE A 87 5.40 -2.27 -2.36
N CYS A 88 6.30 -2.63 -3.28
CA CYS A 88 7.21 -3.75 -3.10
C CYS A 88 8.45 -3.27 -2.36
N LEU A 89 8.77 -3.93 -1.25
CA LEU A 89 9.91 -3.57 -0.41
C LEU A 89 11.18 -4.33 -0.74
N ASP A 90 11.20 -5.01 -1.89
CA ASP A 90 12.43 -5.64 -2.38
C ASP A 90 13.45 -4.57 -2.75
N ALA A 91 14.72 -4.88 -2.51
CA ALA A 91 15.81 -4.04 -2.99
C ALA A 91 15.98 -4.14 -4.52
N SER A 92 15.53 -5.23 -5.11
CA SER A 92 15.66 -5.52 -6.53
C SER A 92 14.34 -5.36 -7.27
N LYS A 93 14.30 -4.43 -8.20
CA LYS A 93 13.16 -4.22 -9.09
C LYS A 93 12.89 -5.46 -9.95
N SER A 94 13.93 -6.15 -10.40
CA SER A 94 13.78 -7.34 -11.25
C SER A 94 13.09 -8.48 -10.51
N SER A 95 13.42 -8.72 -9.23
CA SER A 95 12.76 -9.74 -8.42
C SER A 95 11.25 -9.44 -8.28
N CYS A 96 10.93 -8.18 -8.05
CA CYS A 96 9.54 -7.73 -7.99
C CYS A 96 8.81 -8.00 -9.30
N GLN A 97 9.41 -7.62 -10.42
CA GLN A 97 8.82 -7.80 -11.75
C GLN A 97 8.60 -9.28 -12.09
N GLU A 98 9.55 -10.14 -11.77
CA GLU A 98 9.43 -11.59 -11.98
C GLU A 98 8.24 -12.16 -11.19
N ASN A 99 8.11 -11.77 -9.93
CA ASN A 99 7.01 -12.22 -9.08
C ASN A 99 5.66 -11.73 -9.62
N MET A 100 5.60 -10.46 -10.01
CA MET A 100 4.39 -9.89 -10.61
C MET A 100 3.97 -10.65 -11.86
N LYS A 101 4.92 -11.00 -12.70
CA LYS A 101 4.67 -11.77 -13.92
C LYS A 101 4.14 -13.17 -13.60
N ARG A 102 4.78 -13.83 -12.64
CA ARG A 102 4.38 -15.18 -12.22
C ARG A 102 2.94 -15.20 -11.70
N ASP A 103 2.58 -14.22 -10.89
CA ASP A 103 1.25 -14.14 -10.28
C ASP A 103 0.27 -13.32 -11.12
N SER A 104 0.67 -12.90 -12.31
CA SER A 104 -0.17 -12.12 -13.26
C SER A 104 -0.76 -10.88 -12.61
N ILE A 105 0.06 -10.12 -11.91
CA ILE A 105 -0.36 -8.86 -11.27
C ILE A 105 -0.49 -7.79 -12.35
N ASN A 106 -1.68 -7.21 -12.47
CA ASN A 106 -2.00 -6.28 -13.56
C ASN A 106 -2.29 -4.84 -13.09
N TRP A 107 -2.00 -4.53 -11.84
CA TRP A 107 -2.19 -3.18 -11.30
C TRP A 107 -0.84 -2.53 -10.99
N ALA A 108 -0.87 -1.26 -10.62
CA ALA A 108 0.34 -0.48 -10.35
C ALA A 108 1.06 -1.02 -9.11
N VAL A 109 2.37 -1.25 -9.27
CA VAL A 109 3.26 -1.64 -8.17
C VAL A 109 4.48 -0.73 -8.23
N VAL A 110 4.82 -0.14 -7.09
CA VAL A 110 6.02 0.68 -6.93
C VAL A 110 7.13 -0.19 -6.36
N CYS A 111 8.30 -0.17 -6.98
CA CYS A 111 9.50 -0.83 -6.46
C CYS A 111 10.71 -0.01 -6.90
N ASN A 112 11.15 0.90 -6.04
CA ASN A 112 12.23 1.83 -6.34
C ASN A 112 13.52 1.55 -5.56
N GLY A 113 13.55 0.45 -4.79
CA GLY A 113 14.71 0.08 -3.98
C GLY A 113 14.85 0.86 -2.68
N GLU A 114 13.98 1.83 -2.43
CA GLU A 114 14.04 2.64 -1.22
C GLU A 114 13.43 1.96 0.00
N MET A 115 12.70 0.87 -0.21
CA MET A 115 12.07 0.08 0.85
C MET A 115 11.13 0.97 1.69
N LEU A 116 11.23 0.91 3.00
CA LEU A 116 10.39 1.73 3.89
C LEU A 116 10.80 3.21 3.93
N GLU A 117 11.88 3.59 3.27
CA GLU A 117 12.31 4.99 3.15
C GLU A 117 11.60 5.73 2.01
N ASP A 118 10.76 5.05 1.24
CA ASP A 118 9.97 5.65 0.17
C ASP A 118 9.13 6.82 0.70
N LYS A 119 9.16 7.93 -0.02
CA LYS A 119 8.46 9.16 0.37
C LYS A 119 6.95 8.94 0.55
N THR A 120 6.34 8.20 -0.37
CA THR A 120 4.90 7.96 -0.33
C THR A 120 4.53 7.10 0.86
N LEU A 121 5.31 6.05 1.14
CA LEU A 121 5.08 5.21 2.30
C LEU A 121 5.17 6.01 3.59
N LYS A 122 6.16 6.90 3.70
CA LYS A 122 6.29 7.78 4.87
C LYS A 122 5.11 8.73 4.99
N LYS A 123 4.69 9.33 3.89
CA LYS A 123 3.54 10.23 3.85
C LYS A 123 2.27 9.53 4.30
N LEU A 124 2.10 8.27 3.93
CA LEU A 124 0.91 7.48 4.27
C LEU A 124 1.02 6.78 5.62
N GLY A 125 2.17 6.86 6.30
CA GLY A 125 2.37 6.19 7.58
C GLY A 125 2.46 4.68 7.48
N LEU A 126 2.84 4.14 6.32
CA LEU A 126 3.06 2.71 6.12
C LEU A 126 4.49 2.36 6.53
N THR A 127 4.64 1.73 7.69
CA THR A 127 5.93 1.54 8.34
C THR A 127 6.34 0.07 8.48
N SER A 128 5.53 -0.86 8.02
CA SER A 128 5.80 -2.29 8.18
C SER A 128 5.33 -3.07 6.95
N MET A 129 5.54 -4.38 6.99
CA MET A 129 5.16 -5.31 5.94
C MET A 129 4.80 -6.66 6.57
N PRO A 130 3.64 -7.23 6.23
CA PRO A 130 2.60 -6.62 5.40
C PRO A 130 1.86 -5.50 6.12
N ASP A 131 1.48 -4.48 5.39
CA ASP A 131 0.68 -3.37 5.92
C ASP A 131 -0.34 -2.98 4.85
N ASN A 132 -1.38 -2.24 5.25
CA ASN A 132 -2.45 -1.91 4.31
C ASN A 132 -3.24 -0.67 4.73
N ILE A 133 -3.86 -0.07 3.72
CA ILE A 133 -4.84 1.00 3.88
C ILE A 133 -6.01 0.64 2.97
N ILE A 134 -7.23 0.65 3.50
CA ILE A 134 -8.46 0.44 2.73
C ILE A 134 -9.18 1.78 2.55
N LEU A 135 -9.54 2.07 1.31
CA LEU A 135 -10.29 3.27 0.95
C LEU A 135 -11.70 2.91 0.52
N GLN A 136 -12.65 3.75 0.90
CA GLN A 136 -14.01 3.72 0.37
C GLN A 136 -14.36 5.10 -0.12
N ASN A 137 -14.59 5.24 -1.42
CA ASN A 137 -14.88 6.52 -2.07
C ASN A 137 -13.85 7.60 -1.72
N GLY A 138 -12.55 7.23 -1.72
CA GLY A 138 -11.45 8.14 -1.48
C GLY A 138 -11.11 8.41 -0.01
N LYS A 139 -11.89 7.89 0.91
CA LYS A 139 -11.64 8.04 2.36
C LYS A 139 -11.05 6.76 2.94
N ILE A 140 -10.14 6.92 3.87
CA ILE A 140 -9.54 5.80 4.59
C ILE A 140 -10.59 5.26 5.57
N THR A 141 -11.03 4.02 5.36
CA THR A 141 -12.01 3.37 6.24
C THR A 141 -11.38 2.41 7.23
N ALA A 142 -10.20 1.88 6.90
CA ALA A 142 -9.45 0.99 7.78
C ALA A 142 -8.00 0.99 7.37
N ARG A 143 -7.11 0.61 8.29
CA ARG A 143 -5.69 0.47 7.99
C ARG A 143 -5.02 -0.44 9.01
N GLY A 144 -3.88 -1.01 8.63
CA GLY A 144 -3.10 -1.86 9.54
C GLY A 144 -3.82 -3.13 9.95
N LEU A 145 -4.68 -3.67 9.10
CA LEU A 145 -5.46 -4.87 9.41
C LEU A 145 -4.61 -6.12 9.21
N ASN A 146 -4.82 -7.13 10.07
CA ASN A 146 -4.28 -8.46 9.79
C ASN A 146 -5.01 -9.05 8.58
N LYS A 147 -4.48 -10.13 8.02
CA LYS A 147 -5.03 -10.66 6.76
C LYS A 147 -6.49 -11.09 6.87
N GLN A 148 -6.90 -11.69 7.97
CA GLN A 148 -8.29 -12.13 8.12
C GLN A 148 -9.25 -10.93 8.18
N ASP A 149 -8.90 -9.91 8.95
CA ASP A 149 -9.71 -8.69 9.05
C ASP A 149 -9.72 -7.92 7.74
N LEU A 150 -8.60 -7.92 7.02
CA LEU A 150 -8.52 -7.31 5.68
C LEU A 150 -9.50 -7.99 4.71
N TYR A 151 -9.50 -9.32 4.68
CA TYR A 151 -10.38 -10.08 3.79
C TYR A 151 -11.85 -9.85 4.16
N ASN A 152 -12.17 -9.92 5.44
CA ASN A 152 -13.53 -9.70 5.92
C ASN A 152 -14.04 -8.30 5.57
N LYS A 153 -13.19 -7.29 5.76
CA LYS A 153 -13.55 -5.90 5.43
C LYS A 153 -13.81 -5.72 3.94
N LEU A 154 -12.94 -6.29 3.09
CA LEU A 154 -13.12 -6.21 1.65
C LEU A 154 -14.37 -6.94 1.19
N ASP A 155 -14.63 -8.13 1.73
CA ASP A 155 -15.83 -8.89 1.39
C ASP A 155 -17.10 -8.12 1.76
N GLN A 156 -17.07 -7.40 2.88
CA GLN A 156 -18.17 -6.53 3.29
C GLN A 156 -18.37 -5.36 2.32
N LEU A 157 -17.28 -4.70 1.92
CA LEU A 157 -17.33 -3.51 1.06
C LEU A 157 -17.67 -3.84 -0.40
N LEU A 158 -17.37 -5.06 -0.83
CA LEU A 158 -17.53 -5.47 -2.23
C LEU A 158 -18.85 -6.22 -2.48
N LYS A 159 -19.69 -6.33 -1.50
CA LYS A 159 -21.00 -6.96 -1.67
C LYS A 159 -21.88 -6.21 -2.66
#